data_2f9c59ad38b5db63197e1afbb6123ade
#
_entry.id   2f9c59ad38b5db63197e1afbb6123ade
#
_cell.length_a   1.000
_cell.length_b   1.000
_cell.length_c   1.000
_cell.angle_alpha   90.00
_cell.angle_beta   90.00
_cell.angle_gamma   90.00
#
_symmetry.space_group_name_H-M   'P 1'
#
loop_
_entity.id
_entity.type
_entity.pdbx_description
1 polymer ?
#
loop_
_entity_poly.entity_id
_entity_poly.type
_entity_poly.pdbx_seq_one_letter_code
_entity_poly.pdbx_strand_id
1 'polypeptide(L)'
;MLSVWESTSFHRRPHLVVVGGGIVGLFAALFYKRQHPDHHVLVVERGDHPSGASVKNAGFACFGSPSELLADIAKEGTDAMLRRVEERWRGLQELRQELGDSNIGFEASGGHEIYRAGDSLYPQVADGFDGLNNSLRSIFGKAVFQWNDDAIKRFGLSGVDHLVRTDLEGPIDTGRMMIALLRKVTEAGVVFRSNTHIEKSEDDGNCVRLQLKGGDTIEAEQVLLATNGYTGSLLPHLDVVPARGQVLLTSPIPGLKLRGTYHLDEGFYYFRDHKGAVLLGGGRNLDIAGETTTEDGITDRIQQALEQLLREVILPDQRFTIAQRWSGIMGFGSASKSPIIVRVSERVGVAVRLGGMGVAIGIRVAREAAEMMQR
;
A
#
# COMPACT_ATOMS: atom_id res chain seq x y z
N MET A 1 -22.41 -23.72 25.22
CA MET A 1 -23.51 -24.36 24.44
C MET A 1 -24.08 -23.28 23.55
N LEU A 2 -24.07 -23.50 22.21
CA LEU A 2 -24.63 -22.54 21.25
C LEU A 2 -26.15 -22.75 21.12
N SER A 3 -26.88 -21.67 20.96
CA SER A 3 -28.29 -21.71 20.54
C SER A 3 -28.41 -22.07 19.07
N VAL A 4 -29.59 -22.49 18.60
CA VAL A 4 -29.82 -22.73 17.16
C VAL A 4 -29.57 -21.45 16.34
N TRP A 5 -29.87 -20.29 16.89
CA TRP A 5 -29.70 -19.00 16.23
C TRP A 5 -28.21 -18.67 16.04
N GLU A 6 -27.38 -18.87 17.06
CA GLU A 6 -25.93 -18.69 16.98
C GLU A 6 -25.32 -19.64 15.96
N SER A 7 -25.70 -20.94 15.99
CA SER A 7 -25.15 -21.97 15.09
C SER A 7 -25.52 -21.75 13.62
N THR A 8 -26.72 -21.21 13.35
CA THR A 8 -27.21 -20.98 11.97
C THR A 8 -26.87 -19.60 11.41
N SER A 9 -26.34 -18.68 12.24
CA SER A 9 -25.96 -17.32 11.86
C SER A 9 -24.46 -17.08 12.05
N PHE A 10 -24.03 -16.78 13.29
CA PHE A 10 -22.66 -16.36 13.59
C PHE A 10 -21.61 -17.49 13.50
N HIS A 11 -22.03 -18.74 13.73
CA HIS A 11 -21.18 -19.94 13.66
C HIS A 11 -21.51 -20.82 12.46
N ARG A 12 -22.29 -20.31 11.48
CA ARG A 12 -22.45 -20.98 10.20
C ARG A 12 -21.08 -21.11 9.51
N ARG A 13 -20.77 -22.31 9.02
CA ARG A 13 -19.53 -22.55 8.26
C ARG A 13 -19.44 -21.61 7.05
N PRO A 14 -18.40 -20.77 6.95
CA PRO A 14 -18.21 -19.87 5.82
C PRO A 14 -17.88 -20.64 4.53
N HIS A 15 -18.40 -20.17 3.39
CA HIS A 15 -17.98 -20.60 2.07
C HIS A 15 -16.57 -20.05 1.77
N LEU A 16 -16.30 -18.81 2.20
CA LEU A 16 -14.98 -18.19 2.09
C LEU A 16 -14.61 -17.49 3.39
N VAL A 17 -13.41 -17.81 3.91
CA VAL A 17 -12.75 -16.98 4.92
C VAL A 17 -11.59 -16.24 4.27
N VAL A 18 -11.56 -14.92 4.44
CA VAL A 18 -10.42 -14.09 4.05
C VAL A 18 -9.62 -13.72 5.30
N VAL A 19 -8.35 -14.11 5.33
CA VAL A 19 -7.44 -13.83 6.45
C VAL A 19 -6.65 -12.56 6.14
N GLY A 20 -6.95 -11.49 6.88
CA GLY A 20 -6.38 -10.15 6.73
C GLY A 20 -7.40 -9.12 6.24
N GLY A 21 -7.72 -8.16 7.13
CA GLY A 21 -8.67 -7.06 6.88
C GLY A 21 -8.05 -5.85 6.17
N GLY A 22 -6.95 -6.03 5.41
CA GLY A 22 -6.34 -4.98 4.61
C GLY A 22 -7.09 -4.71 3.29
N ILE A 23 -6.56 -3.79 2.50
CA ILE A 23 -7.16 -3.36 1.22
C ILE A 23 -7.45 -4.55 0.29
N VAL A 24 -6.52 -5.51 0.17
CA VAL A 24 -6.70 -6.70 -0.69
C VAL A 24 -7.79 -7.60 -0.15
N GLY A 25 -7.73 -7.95 1.14
CA GLY A 25 -8.69 -8.88 1.72
C GLY A 25 -10.11 -8.35 1.69
N LEU A 26 -10.31 -7.07 2.02
CA LEU A 26 -11.64 -6.45 2.00
C LEU A 26 -12.20 -6.34 0.58
N PHE A 27 -11.42 -5.90 -0.40
CA PHE A 27 -11.90 -5.86 -1.79
C PHE A 27 -12.15 -7.27 -2.35
N ALA A 28 -11.30 -8.26 -2.05
CA ALA A 28 -11.51 -9.64 -2.51
C ALA A 28 -12.81 -10.22 -1.92
N ALA A 29 -13.06 -10.00 -0.64
CA ALA A 29 -14.31 -10.39 0.01
C ALA A 29 -15.53 -9.70 -0.63
N LEU A 30 -15.42 -8.39 -0.93
CA LEU A 30 -16.47 -7.61 -1.59
C LEU A 30 -16.78 -8.16 -2.99
N PHE A 31 -15.75 -8.38 -3.81
CA PHE A 31 -15.93 -8.87 -5.18
C PHE A 31 -16.46 -10.30 -5.22
N TYR A 32 -15.94 -11.18 -4.35
CA TYR A 32 -16.46 -12.54 -4.22
C TYR A 32 -17.94 -12.53 -3.78
N LYS A 33 -18.30 -11.73 -2.77
CA LYS A 33 -19.67 -11.63 -2.26
C LYS A 33 -20.65 -11.08 -3.30
N ARG A 34 -20.22 -10.11 -4.13
CA ARG A 34 -21.07 -9.59 -5.23
C ARG A 34 -21.42 -10.65 -6.28
N GLN A 35 -20.54 -11.61 -6.51
CA GLN A 35 -20.74 -12.67 -7.47
C GLN A 35 -21.46 -13.87 -6.86
N HIS A 36 -21.36 -14.05 -5.54
CA HIS A 36 -22.01 -15.10 -4.75
C HIS A 36 -22.83 -14.51 -3.62
N PRO A 37 -23.98 -13.87 -3.91
CA PRO A 37 -24.77 -13.14 -2.90
C PRO A 37 -25.24 -14.04 -1.74
N ASP A 38 -25.46 -15.32 -1.96
CA ASP A 38 -25.95 -16.28 -0.97
C ASP A 38 -24.82 -16.92 -0.13
N HIS A 39 -23.57 -16.74 -0.53
CA HIS A 39 -22.45 -17.30 0.21
C HIS A 39 -22.19 -16.54 1.52
N HIS A 40 -21.91 -17.29 2.57
CA HIS A 40 -21.41 -16.72 3.83
C HIS A 40 -19.91 -16.45 3.67
N VAL A 41 -19.54 -15.16 3.70
CA VAL A 41 -18.15 -14.67 3.57
C VAL A 41 -17.75 -14.03 4.89
N LEU A 42 -16.62 -14.47 5.43
CA LEU A 42 -16.05 -13.98 6.68
C LEU A 42 -14.66 -13.38 6.41
N VAL A 43 -14.43 -12.15 6.81
CA VAL A 43 -13.08 -11.56 6.89
C VAL A 43 -12.63 -11.59 8.34
N VAL A 44 -11.44 -12.13 8.60
CA VAL A 44 -10.81 -12.13 9.93
C VAL A 44 -9.60 -11.21 9.95
N GLU A 45 -9.52 -10.37 10.98
CA GLU A 45 -8.43 -9.42 11.22
C GLU A 45 -7.86 -9.63 12.62
N ARG A 46 -6.53 -9.69 12.76
CA ARG A 46 -5.87 -9.90 14.05
C ARG A 46 -5.98 -8.71 15.00
N GLY A 47 -6.04 -7.48 14.45
CA GLY A 47 -6.23 -6.26 15.21
C GLY A 47 -7.69 -6.02 15.58
N ASP A 48 -7.95 -5.00 16.38
CA ASP A 48 -9.30 -4.51 16.71
C ASP A 48 -9.97 -3.80 15.52
N HIS A 49 -9.16 -3.35 14.55
CA HIS A 49 -9.54 -2.75 13.27
C HIS A 49 -8.50 -3.16 12.20
N PRO A 50 -8.69 -2.88 10.90
CA PRO A 50 -7.64 -3.04 9.90
C PRO A 50 -6.36 -2.33 10.32
N SER A 51 -5.35 -3.08 10.79
CA SER A 51 -4.18 -2.54 11.49
C SER A 51 -2.87 -2.65 10.71
N GLY A 52 -2.90 -3.25 9.52
CA GLY A 52 -1.73 -3.46 8.68
C GLY A 52 -1.32 -2.26 7.82
N ALA A 53 -0.48 -2.48 6.81
CA ALA A 53 0.05 -1.45 5.92
C ALA A 53 -1.03 -0.57 5.25
N SER A 54 -2.26 -1.05 5.13
CA SER A 54 -3.36 -0.33 4.49
C SER A 54 -3.76 0.97 5.21
N VAL A 55 -3.56 1.06 6.53
CA VAL A 55 -3.81 2.27 7.33
C VAL A 55 -2.53 2.95 7.82
N LYS A 56 -1.38 2.30 7.65
CA LYS A 56 -0.07 2.79 8.14
C LYS A 56 0.78 3.43 7.04
N ASN A 57 0.33 3.42 5.79
CA ASN A 57 1.04 4.06 4.68
C ASN A 57 0.84 5.58 4.65
N ALA A 58 1.64 6.28 3.86
CA ALA A 58 1.65 7.73 3.81
C ALA A 58 0.51 8.36 2.98
N GLY A 59 -0.33 7.56 2.35
CA GLY A 59 -1.49 8.04 1.60
C GLY A 59 -1.13 8.65 0.24
N PHE A 60 -0.36 7.92 -0.56
CA PHE A 60 0.02 8.31 -1.91
C PHE A 60 -0.83 7.54 -2.93
N ALA A 61 -1.58 8.27 -3.76
CA ALA A 61 -2.20 7.75 -4.96
C ALA A 61 -1.26 8.03 -6.14
N CYS A 62 -0.26 7.16 -6.32
CA CYS A 62 0.83 7.32 -7.28
C CYS A 62 1.07 6.04 -8.08
N PHE A 63 1.68 6.17 -9.25
CA PHE A 63 2.03 5.04 -10.12
C PHE A 63 3.55 4.86 -10.33
N GLY A 64 4.36 5.80 -9.86
CA GLY A 64 5.82 5.75 -9.88
C GLY A 64 6.46 7.07 -10.31
N SER A 65 7.64 7.37 -9.77
CA SER A 65 8.43 8.56 -10.10
C SER A 65 9.41 8.30 -11.25
N PRO A 66 9.92 9.33 -11.93
CA PRO A 66 10.87 9.17 -13.04
C PRO A 66 12.09 8.30 -12.70
N SER A 67 12.74 8.51 -11.56
CA SER A 67 13.91 7.72 -11.19
C SER A 67 13.56 6.25 -10.94
N GLU A 68 12.44 5.97 -10.25
CA GLU A 68 11.94 4.60 -10.03
C GLU A 68 11.66 3.89 -11.36
N LEU A 69 10.97 4.58 -12.29
CA LEU A 69 10.57 3.98 -13.57
C LEU A 69 11.77 3.73 -14.48
N LEU A 70 12.78 4.61 -14.50
CA LEU A 70 14.01 4.39 -15.25
C LEU A 70 14.85 3.25 -14.66
N ALA A 71 14.92 3.14 -13.33
CA ALA A 71 15.54 2.00 -12.66
C ALA A 71 14.82 0.68 -13.00
N ASP A 72 13.48 0.70 -13.07
CA ASP A 72 12.69 -0.46 -13.51
C ASP A 72 12.98 -0.83 -14.97
N ILE A 73 13.07 0.15 -15.87
CA ILE A 73 13.46 -0.09 -17.28
C ILE A 73 14.86 -0.75 -17.37
N ALA A 74 15.82 -0.22 -16.63
CA ALA A 74 17.18 -0.75 -16.63
C ALA A 74 17.25 -2.20 -16.12
N LYS A 75 16.41 -2.56 -15.15
CA LYS A 75 16.39 -3.88 -14.52
C LYS A 75 15.55 -4.91 -15.27
N GLU A 76 14.37 -4.54 -15.75
CA GLU A 76 13.34 -5.47 -16.22
C GLU A 76 12.86 -5.17 -17.66
N GLY A 77 13.34 -4.06 -18.26
CA GLY A 77 12.96 -3.62 -19.61
C GLY A 77 11.69 -2.77 -19.65
N THR A 78 11.52 -2.04 -20.76
CA THR A 78 10.44 -1.07 -20.96
C THR A 78 9.04 -1.69 -20.88
N ASP A 79 8.84 -2.87 -21.48
CA ASP A 79 7.52 -3.52 -21.50
C ASP A 79 7.06 -3.96 -20.09
N ALA A 80 7.98 -4.41 -19.24
CA ALA A 80 7.65 -4.79 -17.87
C ALA A 80 7.29 -3.55 -17.04
N MET A 81 8.05 -2.45 -17.20
CA MET A 81 7.75 -1.16 -16.57
C MET A 81 6.37 -0.65 -17.02
N LEU A 82 6.08 -0.63 -18.33
CA LEU A 82 4.79 -0.14 -18.86
C LEU A 82 3.60 -0.94 -18.31
N ARG A 83 3.67 -2.28 -18.31
CA ARG A 83 2.62 -3.11 -17.71
C ARG A 83 2.40 -2.77 -16.24
N ARG A 84 3.47 -2.57 -15.47
CA ARG A 84 3.38 -2.19 -14.05
C ARG A 84 2.74 -0.83 -13.84
N VAL A 85 3.12 0.18 -14.63
CA VAL A 85 2.51 1.52 -14.59
C VAL A 85 1.03 1.45 -14.96
N GLU A 86 0.67 0.71 -15.99
CA GLU A 86 -0.72 0.55 -16.42
C GLU A 86 -1.57 -0.10 -15.33
N GLU A 87 -1.08 -1.17 -14.69
CA GLU A 87 -1.76 -1.84 -13.57
C GLU A 87 -1.95 -0.88 -12.38
N ARG A 88 -0.91 -0.12 -12.02
CA ARG A 88 -1.00 0.89 -10.95
C ARG A 88 -2.01 1.99 -11.29
N TRP A 89 -1.95 2.52 -12.51
CA TRP A 89 -2.86 3.57 -12.96
C TRP A 89 -4.31 3.10 -13.01
N ARG A 90 -4.58 1.97 -13.62
CA ARG A 90 -5.93 1.38 -13.68
C ARG A 90 -6.47 1.10 -12.28
N GLY A 91 -5.65 0.54 -11.41
CA GLY A 91 -6.06 0.28 -10.03
C GLY A 91 -6.40 1.55 -9.25
N LEU A 92 -5.65 2.64 -9.43
CA LEU A 92 -6.00 3.94 -8.84
C LEU A 92 -7.34 4.47 -9.36
N GLN A 93 -7.61 4.37 -10.67
CA GLN A 93 -8.89 4.80 -11.23
C GLN A 93 -10.05 3.95 -10.69
N GLU A 94 -9.89 2.63 -10.64
CA GLU A 94 -10.89 1.71 -10.08
C GLU A 94 -11.14 1.98 -8.59
N LEU A 95 -10.09 2.21 -7.79
CA LEU A 95 -10.20 2.56 -6.37
C LEU A 95 -11.01 3.83 -6.16
N ARG A 96 -10.68 4.89 -6.91
CA ARG A 96 -11.37 6.19 -6.86
C ARG A 96 -12.82 6.08 -7.30
N GLN A 97 -13.08 5.32 -8.37
CA GLN A 97 -14.45 5.05 -8.84
C GLN A 97 -15.25 4.23 -7.83
N GLU A 98 -14.65 3.19 -7.25
CA GLU A 98 -15.35 2.30 -6.31
C GLU A 98 -15.68 2.99 -4.98
N LEU A 99 -14.76 3.77 -4.44
CA LEU A 99 -14.93 4.38 -3.12
C LEU A 99 -15.40 5.84 -3.18
N GLY A 100 -15.12 6.56 -4.26
CA GLY A 100 -15.39 7.98 -4.46
C GLY A 100 -14.31 8.88 -3.85
N ASP A 101 -13.82 9.86 -4.63
CA ASP A 101 -12.74 10.76 -4.26
C ASP A 101 -13.00 11.50 -2.93
N SER A 102 -14.22 11.97 -2.73
CA SER A 102 -14.60 12.65 -1.49
C SER A 102 -14.53 11.75 -0.26
N ASN A 103 -14.88 10.47 -0.39
CA ASN A 103 -14.84 9.52 0.72
C ASN A 103 -13.42 9.14 1.13
N ILE A 104 -12.51 9.04 0.15
CA ILE A 104 -11.10 8.70 0.41
C ILE A 104 -10.23 9.94 0.62
N GLY A 105 -10.79 11.15 0.51
CA GLY A 105 -10.04 12.40 0.62
C GLY A 105 -8.97 12.56 -0.43
N PHE A 106 -9.23 12.12 -1.67
CA PHE A 106 -8.30 12.33 -2.78
C PHE A 106 -8.27 13.80 -3.18
N GLU A 107 -7.06 14.34 -3.30
CA GLU A 107 -6.81 15.71 -3.78
C GLU A 107 -5.94 15.66 -5.03
N ALA A 108 -6.43 16.22 -6.14
CA ALA A 108 -5.69 16.33 -7.41
C ALA A 108 -4.63 17.43 -7.32
N SER A 109 -3.71 17.35 -6.36
CA SER A 109 -2.69 18.37 -6.11
C SER A 109 -1.34 18.10 -6.79
N GLY A 110 -1.22 16.95 -7.45
CA GLY A 110 -0.02 16.52 -8.17
C GLY A 110 0.94 15.69 -7.35
N GLY A 111 1.79 14.96 -8.06
CA GLY A 111 2.96 14.26 -7.56
C GLY A 111 4.24 14.93 -8.02
N HIS A 112 5.28 14.85 -7.22
CA HIS A 112 6.56 15.48 -7.48
C HIS A 112 7.71 14.50 -7.19
N GLU A 113 8.80 14.63 -7.93
CA GLU A 113 10.08 14.06 -7.54
C GLU A 113 11.11 15.19 -7.47
N ILE A 114 11.91 15.21 -6.40
CA ILE A 114 12.92 16.25 -6.18
C ILE A 114 14.32 15.65 -6.25
N TYR A 115 15.25 16.42 -6.82
CA TYR A 115 16.66 16.09 -6.91
C TYR A 115 17.45 17.15 -6.16
N ARG A 116 18.23 16.72 -5.18
CA ARG A 116 19.08 17.62 -4.37
C ARG A 116 20.29 18.07 -5.16
N ALA A 117 20.95 19.13 -4.69
CA ALA A 117 22.21 19.58 -5.25
C ALA A 117 23.23 18.43 -5.29
N GLY A 118 23.75 18.13 -6.47
CA GLY A 118 24.70 17.03 -6.69
C GLY A 118 24.10 15.63 -6.62
N ASP A 119 22.80 15.48 -6.76
CA ASP A 119 22.13 14.18 -6.78
C ASP A 119 22.63 13.30 -7.93
N SER A 120 23.10 12.10 -7.60
CA SER A 120 23.67 11.16 -8.56
C SER A 120 22.63 10.56 -9.52
N LEU A 121 21.34 10.61 -9.19
CA LEU A 121 20.26 10.11 -10.05
C LEU A 121 19.85 11.13 -11.12
N TYR A 122 20.04 12.43 -10.86
CA TYR A 122 19.61 13.49 -11.77
C TYR A 122 20.13 13.35 -13.21
N PRO A 123 21.46 13.12 -13.44
CA PRO A 123 21.97 13.01 -14.81
C PRO A 123 21.29 11.88 -15.62
N GLN A 124 21.06 10.73 -14.99
CA GLN A 124 20.40 9.60 -15.61
C GLN A 124 18.92 9.91 -15.91
N VAL A 125 18.24 10.60 -15.00
CA VAL A 125 16.85 10.98 -15.20
C VAL A 125 16.73 12.05 -16.28
N ALA A 126 17.62 13.05 -16.31
CA ALA A 126 17.61 14.08 -17.32
C ALA A 126 17.85 13.52 -18.74
N ASP A 127 18.78 12.57 -18.88
CA ASP A 127 19.07 11.88 -20.15
C ASP A 127 17.90 10.99 -20.60
N GLY A 128 17.27 10.25 -19.67
CA GLY A 128 16.16 9.34 -19.98
C GLY A 128 14.78 9.99 -20.05
N PHE A 129 14.63 11.27 -19.71
CA PHE A 129 13.34 11.93 -19.43
C PHE A 129 12.37 11.91 -20.62
N ASP A 130 12.84 12.31 -21.80
CA ASP A 130 12.01 12.35 -23.00
C ASP A 130 11.65 10.94 -23.48
N GLY A 131 12.59 9.99 -23.39
CA GLY A 131 12.37 8.58 -23.71
C GLY A 131 11.31 7.95 -22.80
N LEU A 132 11.35 8.23 -21.49
CA LEU A 132 10.36 7.79 -20.52
C LEU A 132 8.98 8.37 -20.84
N ASN A 133 8.87 9.68 -21.05
CA ASN A 133 7.60 10.33 -21.42
C ASN A 133 7.03 9.76 -22.73
N ASN A 134 7.87 9.50 -23.73
CA ASN A 134 7.43 8.89 -24.98
C ASN A 134 6.89 7.48 -24.79
N SER A 135 7.53 6.65 -23.98
CA SER A 135 7.06 5.31 -23.63
C SER A 135 5.70 5.35 -22.93
N LEU A 136 5.52 6.27 -21.98
CA LEU A 136 4.29 6.42 -21.21
C LEU A 136 3.09 6.95 -22.03
N ARG A 137 3.33 7.54 -23.20
CA ARG A 137 2.25 7.99 -24.10
C ARG A 137 1.32 6.84 -24.53
N SER A 138 1.81 5.62 -24.58
CA SER A 138 0.99 4.44 -24.88
C SER A 138 -0.15 4.22 -23.87
N ILE A 139 0.05 4.64 -22.62
CA ILE A 139 -0.92 4.50 -21.52
C ILE A 139 -1.75 5.78 -21.35
N PHE A 140 -1.11 6.95 -21.38
CA PHE A 140 -1.73 8.22 -20.98
C PHE A 140 -2.12 9.14 -22.16
N GLY A 141 -1.69 8.83 -23.38
CA GLY A 141 -1.96 9.65 -24.58
C GLY A 141 -1.20 10.98 -24.61
N LYS A 142 -0.43 11.31 -23.57
CA LYS A 142 0.30 12.59 -23.42
C LYS A 142 1.58 12.40 -22.63
N ALA A 143 2.44 13.41 -22.60
CA ALA A 143 3.55 13.47 -21.65
C ALA A 143 3.01 13.49 -20.21
N VAL A 144 3.64 12.75 -19.34
CA VAL A 144 3.20 12.53 -17.95
C VAL A 144 3.98 13.41 -16.98
N PHE A 145 5.27 13.52 -17.20
CA PHE A 145 6.20 14.26 -16.34
C PHE A 145 6.67 15.54 -16.99
N GLN A 146 6.84 16.58 -16.18
CA GLN A 146 7.31 17.90 -16.60
C GLN A 146 8.31 18.43 -15.59
N TRP A 147 9.39 19.04 -16.06
CA TRP A 147 10.28 19.83 -15.19
C TRP A 147 9.55 21.05 -14.65
N ASN A 148 9.70 21.35 -13.38
CA ASN A 148 8.99 22.44 -12.71
C ASN A 148 9.86 23.09 -11.61
N ASP A 149 11.10 23.45 -11.96
CA ASP A 149 12.08 23.97 -11.01
C ASP A 149 11.63 25.27 -10.36
N ASP A 150 10.83 26.10 -11.06
CA ASP A 150 10.24 27.33 -10.52
C ASP A 150 9.37 27.08 -9.26
N ALA A 151 8.87 25.86 -9.10
CA ALA A 151 8.05 25.50 -7.93
C ALA A 151 8.88 25.28 -6.66
N ILE A 152 10.19 25.05 -6.76
CA ILE A 152 11.08 24.77 -5.62
C ILE A 152 10.97 25.90 -4.56
N LYS A 153 11.14 27.16 -5.00
CA LYS A 153 10.98 28.33 -4.13
C LYS A 153 9.55 28.50 -3.61
N ARG A 154 8.56 28.21 -4.47
CA ARG A 154 7.14 28.35 -4.11
C ARG A 154 6.76 27.35 -3.01
N PHE A 155 7.31 26.14 -3.02
CA PHE A 155 7.11 25.12 -1.99
C PHE A 155 7.97 25.34 -0.75
N GLY A 156 8.99 26.22 -0.82
CA GLY A 156 9.88 26.52 0.29
C GLY A 156 10.95 25.44 0.52
N LEU A 157 11.28 24.66 -0.51
CA LEU A 157 12.33 23.64 -0.46
C LEU A 157 13.72 24.29 -0.54
N SER A 158 14.71 23.68 0.14
CA SER A 158 16.11 24.11 0.12
C SER A 158 17.03 22.97 -0.31
N GLY A 159 18.19 23.30 -0.90
CA GLY A 159 19.14 22.29 -1.35
C GLY A 159 18.60 21.36 -2.44
N VAL A 160 17.57 21.81 -3.17
CA VAL A 160 16.96 21.13 -4.32
C VAL A 160 17.28 21.94 -5.56
N ASP A 161 17.84 21.29 -6.58
CA ASP A 161 18.18 21.93 -7.85
C ASP A 161 17.12 21.68 -8.91
N HIS A 162 16.47 20.48 -8.88
CA HIS A 162 15.49 20.10 -9.89
C HIS A 162 14.25 19.47 -9.26
N LEU A 163 13.10 19.72 -9.89
CA LEU A 163 11.81 19.18 -9.52
C LEU A 163 11.03 18.76 -10.75
N VAL A 164 10.60 17.51 -10.75
CA VAL A 164 9.65 16.98 -11.73
C VAL A 164 8.24 16.97 -11.13
N ARG A 165 7.23 17.24 -11.95
CA ARG A 165 5.82 17.20 -11.61
C ARG A 165 5.03 16.27 -12.52
N THR A 166 4.01 15.62 -11.95
CA THR A 166 2.88 15.01 -12.67
C THR A 166 1.55 15.48 -12.08
N ASP A 167 0.56 15.78 -12.92
CA ASP A 167 -0.78 16.17 -12.48
C ASP A 167 -1.71 14.96 -12.24
N LEU A 168 -1.21 13.74 -12.46
CA LEU A 168 -2.02 12.52 -12.44
C LEU A 168 -2.07 11.87 -11.04
N GLU A 169 -1.27 12.35 -10.12
CA GLU A 169 -1.11 11.83 -8.76
C GLU A 169 -1.64 12.80 -7.71
N GLY A 170 -1.70 12.32 -6.48
CA GLY A 170 -2.06 13.15 -5.35
C GLY A 170 -2.22 12.36 -4.06
N PRO A 171 -2.43 13.05 -2.94
CA PRO A 171 -2.64 12.41 -1.65
C PRO A 171 -4.05 11.84 -1.50
N ILE A 172 -4.17 10.81 -0.65
CA ILE A 172 -5.41 10.29 -0.09
C ILE A 172 -5.34 10.22 1.43
N ASP A 173 -6.49 10.10 2.08
CA ASP A 173 -6.59 9.76 3.50
C ASP A 173 -6.86 8.26 3.63
N THR A 174 -5.85 7.49 4.01
CA THR A 174 -5.94 6.03 4.08
C THR A 174 -6.84 5.53 5.19
N GLY A 175 -7.01 6.29 6.26
CA GLY A 175 -7.99 5.99 7.31
C GLY A 175 -9.40 6.08 6.77
N ARG A 176 -9.73 7.18 6.06
CA ARG A 176 -11.04 7.36 5.40
C ARG A 176 -11.27 6.31 4.32
N MET A 177 -10.24 5.99 3.53
CA MET A 177 -10.30 4.93 2.52
C MET A 177 -10.70 3.58 3.13
N MET A 178 -10.05 3.17 4.21
CA MET A 178 -10.33 1.88 4.84
C MET A 178 -11.70 1.86 5.53
N ILE A 179 -12.15 2.98 6.12
CA ILE A 179 -13.51 3.13 6.67
C ILE A 179 -14.56 3.02 5.56
N ALA A 180 -14.36 3.70 4.42
CA ALA A 180 -15.27 3.63 3.28
C ALA A 180 -15.35 2.20 2.70
N LEU A 181 -14.21 1.52 2.57
CA LEU A 181 -14.15 0.14 2.11
C LEU A 181 -14.84 -0.82 3.08
N LEU A 182 -14.55 -0.72 4.38
CA LEU A 182 -15.17 -1.58 5.40
C LEU A 182 -16.69 -1.42 5.42
N ARG A 183 -17.19 -0.20 5.27
CA ARG A 183 -18.64 0.06 5.14
C ARG A 183 -19.23 -0.70 3.95
N LYS A 184 -18.64 -0.57 2.75
CA LYS A 184 -19.12 -1.28 1.56
C LYS A 184 -19.11 -2.80 1.72
N VAL A 185 -18.08 -3.33 2.36
CA VAL A 185 -17.94 -4.76 2.64
C VAL A 185 -19.05 -5.26 3.55
N THR A 186 -19.35 -4.53 4.63
CA THR A 186 -20.43 -4.89 5.58
C THR A 186 -21.82 -4.68 4.98
N GLU A 187 -22.04 -3.62 4.20
CA GLU A 187 -23.29 -3.38 3.45
C GLU A 187 -23.57 -4.48 2.41
N ALA A 188 -22.53 -5.10 1.85
CA ALA A 188 -22.67 -6.25 0.96
C ALA A 188 -23.00 -7.56 1.71
N GLY A 189 -23.04 -7.56 3.04
CA GLY A 189 -23.34 -8.73 3.87
C GLY A 189 -22.13 -9.63 4.15
N VAL A 190 -20.91 -9.12 4.01
CA VAL A 190 -19.69 -9.79 4.49
C VAL A 190 -19.56 -9.57 5.99
N VAL A 191 -19.28 -10.64 6.73
CA VAL A 191 -19.02 -10.54 8.18
C VAL A 191 -17.56 -10.15 8.39
N PHE A 192 -17.31 -9.12 9.19
CA PHE A 192 -15.98 -8.73 9.62
C PHE A 192 -15.77 -9.07 11.10
N ARG A 193 -14.74 -9.87 11.40
CA ARG A 193 -14.38 -10.26 12.76
C ARG A 193 -12.96 -9.77 13.07
N SER A 194 -12.88 -8.79 13.94
CA SER A 194 -11.63 -8.28 14.52
C SER A 194 -11.12 -9.18 15.65
N ASN A 195 -9.93 -8.89 16.17
CA ASN A 195 -9.25 -9.62 17.25
C ASN A 195 -9.17 -11.14 16.99
N THR A 196 -9.02 -11.52 15.72
CA THR A 196 -8.99 -12.92 15.29
C THR A 196 -7.68 -13.22 14.60
N HIS A 197 -6.71 -13.72 15.36
CA HIS A 197 -5.37 -14.04 14.90
C HIS A 197 -5.28 -15.50 14.49
N ILE A 198 -5.00 -15.76 13.22
CA ILE A 198 -4.79 -17.11 12.68
C ILE A 198 -3.30 -17.48 12.83
N GLU A 199 -3.03 -18.60 13.45
CA GLU A 199 -1.68 -19.14 13.65
C GLU A 199 -1.34 -20.26 12.65
N LYS A 200 -2.37 -20.99 12.18
CA LYS A 200 -2.19 -22.10 11.24
C LYS A 200 -3.37 -22.24 10.31
N SER A 201 -3.11 -22.65 9.08
CA SER A 201 -4.11 -23.01 8.07
C SER A 201 -3.80 -24.40 7.53
N GLU A 202 -4.76 -25.31 7.58
CA GLU A 202 -4.63 -26.68 7.12
C GLU A 202 -5.81 -27.06 6.21
N ASP A 203 -5.52 -27.48 5.00
CA ASP A 203 -6.50 -28.08 4.08
C ASP A 203 -6.46 -29.60 4.25
N ASP A 204 -7.55 -30.21 4.73
CA ASP A 204 -7.67 -31.65 4.93
C ASP A 204 -8.37 -32.38 3.76
N GLY A 205 -8.63 -31.64 2.66
CA GLY A 205 -9.31 -32.16 1.48
C GLY A 205 -10.84 -32.02 1.53
N ASN A 206 -11.45 -31.86 2.70
CA ASN A 206 -12.88 -31.63 2.89
C ASN A 206 -13.20 -30.19 3.28
N CYS A 207 -12.30 -29.58 4.08
CA CYS A 207 -12.40 -28.20 4.51
C CYS A 207 -11.02 -27.65 4.86
N VAL A 208 -10.97 -26.33 5.05
CA VAL A 208 -9.80 -25.66 5.60
C VAL A 208 -10.05 -25.37 7.07
N ARG A 209 -9.14 -25.82 7.93
CA ARG A 209 -9.13 -25.49 9.36
C ARG A 209 -8.16 -24.37 9.63
N LEU A 210 -8.66 -23.29 10.22
CA LEU A 210 -7.89 -22.15 10.66
C LEU A 210 -7.79 -22.20 12.19
N GLN A 211 -6.58 -22.45 12.71
CA GLN A 211 -6.32 -22.43 14.14
C GLN A 211 -6.09 -20.99 14.60
N LEU A 212 -6.86 -20.57 15.58
CA LEU A 212 -6.76 -19.25 16.20
C LEU A 212 -5.73 -19.24 17.32
N LYS A 213 -5.13 -18.09 17.54
CA LYS A 213 -4.38 -17.85 18.78
C LYS A 213 -5.33 -17.99 19.96
N GLY A 214 -5.06 -18.93 20.85
CA GLY A 214 -5.93 -19.28 21.97
C GLY A 214 -6.61 -20.66 21.84
N GLY A 215 -6.40 -21.36 20.72
CA GLY A 215 -6.77 -22.77 20.53
C GLY A 215 -8.13 -23.03 19.85
N ASP A 216 -8.97 -22.00 19.67
CA ASP A 216 -10.20 -22.14 18.91
C ASP A 216 -9.93 -22.39 17.42
N THR A 217 -10.91 -22.93 16.70
CA THR A 217 -10.80 -23.26 15.27
C THR A 217 -11.98 -22.69 14.49
N ILE A 218 -11.69 -22.19 13.28
CA ILE A 218 -12.71 -21.86 12.26
C ILE A 218 -12.56 -22.88 11.13
N GLU A 219 -13.64 -23.53 10.75
CA GLU A 219 -13.72 -24.37 9.54
C GLU A 219 -14.36 -23.57 8.41
N ALA A 220 -13.77 -23.65 7.20
CA ALA A 220 -14.24 -22.97 6.00
C ALA A 220 -14.21 -23.91 4.79
N GLU A 221 -15.01 -23.64 3.77
CA GLU A 221 -14.92 -24.36 2.50
C GLU A 221 -13.68 -23.93 1.72
N GLN A 222 -13.41 -22.63 1.71
CA GLN A 222 -12.23 -22.02 1.07
C GLN A 222 -11.62 -20.94 1.95
N VAL A 223 -10.33 -20.68 1.76
CA VAL A 223 -9.58 -19.63 2.48
C VAL A 223 -8.75 -18.81 1.49
N LEU A 224 -8.81 -17.49 1.61
CA LEU A 224 -7.90 -16.56 0.95
C LEU A 224 -6.97 -15.91 1.99
N LEU A 225 -5.68 -16.14 1.87
CA LEU A 225 -4.66 -15.50 2.70
C LEU A 225 -4.24 -14.15 2.06
N ALA A 226 -4.58 -13.05 2.72
CA ALA A 226 -4.27 -11.67 2.31
C ALA A 226 -3.42 -10.95 3.37
N THR A 227 -2.45 -11.67 3.95
CA THR A 227 -1.66 -11.27 5.11
C THR A 227 -0.41 -10.44 4.79
N ASN A 228 -0.15 -10.18 3.51
CA ASN A 228 0.96 -9.37 2.98
C ASN A 228 2.31 -9.67 3.67
N GLY A 229 2.97 -8.71 4.31
CA GLY A 229 4.27 -8.88 4.96
C GLY A 229 4.30 -9.92 6.10
N TYR A 230 3.15 -10.36 6.59
CA TYR A 230 3.05 -11.39 7.65
C TYR A 230 2.84 -12.81 7.11
N THR A 231 2.84 -12.97 5.78
CA THR A 231 2.57 -14.27 5.13
C THR A 231 3.56 -15.35 5.53
N GLY A 232 4.81 -15.01 5.79
CA GLY A 232 5.86 -15.95 6.17
C GLY A 232 5.55 -16.76 7.44
N SER A 233 4.69 -16.28 8.33
CA SER A 233 4.25 -17.04 9.51
C SER A 233 3.32 -18.20 9.18
N LEU A 234 2.54 -18.08 8.09
CA LEU A 234 1.61 -19.12 7.63
C LEU A 234 2.19 -19.96 6.49
N LEU A 235 2.95 -19.33 5.60
CA LEU A 235 3.51 -19.93 4.39
C LEU A 235 4.99 -19.51 4.21
N PRO A 236 5.92 -20.10 4.96
CA PRO A 236 7.33 -19.69 4.98
C PRO A 236 8.09 -19.93 3.67
N HIS A 237 7.53 -20.75 2.77
CA HIS A 237 8.13 -21.06 1.46
C HIS A 237 7.80 -20.03 0.36
N LEU A 238 6.85 -19.12 0.61
CA LEU A 238 6.55 -18.06 -0.36
C LEU A 238 7.56 -16.92 -0.28
N ASP A 239 7.97 -16.41 -1.45
CA ASP A 239 8.88 -15.27 -1.56
C ASP A 239 8.20 -13.97 -1.13
N VAL A 240 7.94 -13.83 0.17
CA VAL A 240 7.43 -12.61 0.79
C VAL A 240 8.37 -12.19 1.91
N VAL A 241 9.14 -11.15 1.64
CA VAL A 241 10.08 -10.56 2.59
C VAL A 241 9.39 -9.41 3.32
N PRO A 242 9.21 -9.48 4.64
CA PRO A 242 8.62 -8.38 5.39
C PRO A 242 9.58 -7.18 5.40
N ALA A 243 9.02 -5.98 5.30
CA ALA A 243 9.80 -4.75 5.32
C ALA A 243 9.08 -3.67 6.10
N ARG A 244 9.69 -3.25 7.21
CA ARG A 244 9.20 -2.16 8.02
C ARG A 244 9.49 -0.82 7.35
N GLY A 245 8.47 0.01 7.19
CA GLY A 245 8.59 1.40 6.77
C GLY A 245 8.24 2.30 7.94
N GLN A 246 9.08 3.31 8.20
CA GLN A 246 8.90 4.24 9.30
C GLN A 246 8.42 5.60 8.79
N VAL A 247 7.57 6.23 9.57
CA VAL A 247 6.91 7.50 9.21
C VAL A 247 6.91 8.41 10.44
N LEU A 248 6.99 9.72 10.20
CA LEU A 248 6.73 10.75 11.17
C LEU A 248 5.75 11.80 10.65
N LEU A 249 5.08 12.48 11.55
CA LEU A 249 4.20 13.61 11.30
C LEU A 249 4.62 14.78 12.18
N THR A 250 4.78 15.96 11.60
CA THR A 250 5.01 17.18 12.37
C THR A 250 3.72 17.69 13.01
N SER A 251 3.83 18.57 13.99
CA SER A 251 2.71 19.47 14.32
C SER A 251 2.39 20.38 13.13
N PRO A 252 1.18 20.95 13.05
CA PRO A 252 0.82 21.89 11.99
C PRO A 252 1.81 23.05 11.90
N ILE A 253 2.21 23.40 10.69
CA ILE A 253 3.19 24.44 10.37
C ILE A 253 2.45 25.69 9.88
N PRO A 254 2.49 26.83 10.55
CA PRO A 254 1.87 28.05 10.07
C PRO A 254 2.43 28.45 8.71
N GLY A 255 1.54 28.63 7.72
CA GLY A 255 1.94 29.05 6.39
C GLY A 255 2.66 27.98 5.56
N LEU A 256 2.50 26.69 5.87
CA LEU A 256 3.05 25.59 5.08
C LEU A 256 2.70 25.74 3.60
N LYS A 257 3.73 25.78 2.75
CA LYS A 257 3.59 26.02 1.31
C LYS A 257 3.52 24.73 0.50
N LEU A 258 3.88 23.58 1.08
CA LEU A 258 3.83 22.29 0.42
C LEU A 258 2.41 21.93 -0.03
N ARG A 259 2.30 21.35 -1.22
CA ARG A 259 1.07 20.79 -1.77
C ARG A 259 1.40 19.57 -2.62
N GLY A 260 0.65 18.48 -2.41
CA GLY A 260 0.81 17.24 -3.16
C GLY A 260 1.78 16.27 -2.51
N THR A 261 2.18 15.28 -3.28
CA THR A 261 3.06 14.20 -2.86
C THR A 261 4.46 14.39 -3.43
N TYR A 262 5.49 14.01 -2.69
CA TYR A 262 6.90 14.18 -3.07
C TYR A 262 7.67 12.89 -2.86
N HIS A 263 8.51 12.54 -3.82
CA HIS A 263 9.44 11.43 -3.79
C HIS A 263 10.87 11.92 -3.94
N LEU A 264 11.84 11.16 -3.43
CA LEU A 264 13.26 11.29 -3.71
C LEU A 264 13.98 9.95 -3.46
N ASP A 265 15.18 9.78 -4.00
CA ASP A 265 16.00 8.57 -3.89
C ASP A 265 15.22 7.31 -4.35
N GLU A 266 14.74 7.28 -5.60
CA GLU A 266 13.94 6.16 -6.15
C GLU A 266 12.73 5.77 -5.29
N GLY A 267 12.15 6.74 -4.56
CA GLY A 267 11.02 6.52 -3.66
C GLY A 267 11.39 5.96 -2.29
N PHE A 268 12.69 5.86 -1.95
CA PHE A 268 13.10 5.51 -0.59
C PHE A 268 12.72 6.55 0.45
N TYR A 269 12.52 7.81 0.05
CA TYR A 269 11.93 8.84 0.88
C TYR A 269 10.71 9.42 0.19
N TYR A 270 9.70 9.74 1.00
CA TYR A 270 8.44 10.29 0.50
C TYR A 270 7.81 11.21 1.54
N PHE A 271 7.30 12.35 1.11
CA PHE A 271 6.64 13.29 2.00
C PHE A 271 5.47 14.00 1.32
N ARG A 272 4.58 14.55 2.12
CA ARG A 272 3.42 15.32 1.66
C ARG A 272 2.92 16.27 2.73
N ASP A 273 2.09 17.24 2.32
CA ASP A 273 1.28 17.96 3.28
C ASP A 273 0.10 17.12 3.79
N HIS A 274 -0.25 17.30 5.03
CA HIS A 274 -1.42 16.69 5.67
C HIS A 274 -2.01 17.62 6.72
N LYS A 275 -3.15 18.27 6.44
CA LYS A 275 -3.84 19.19 7.35
C LYS A 275 -2.91 20.27 7.93
N GLY A 276 -2.06 20.84 7.10
CA GLY A 276 -1.09 21.85 7.50
C GLY A 276 0.17 21.33 8.21
N ALA A 277 0.33 20.02 8.34
CA ALA A 277 1.55 19.36 8.83
C ALA A 277 2.31 18.70 7.67
N VAL A 278 3.55 18.28 7.91
CA VAL A 278 4.34 17.44 7.00
C VAL A 278 4.33 16.01 7.50
N LEU A 279 3.85 15.10 6.65
CA LEU A 279 3.99 13.68 6.81
C LEU A 279 5.20 13.23 5.99
N LEU A 280 6.18 12.57 6.61
CA LEU A 280 7.43 12.14 5.98
C LEU A 280 7.73 10.70 6.38
N GLY A 281 8.03 9.87 5.41
CA GLY A 281 8.47 8.49 5.64
C GLY A 281 9.63 8.09 4.75
N GLY A 282 10.20 6.93 5.03
CA GLY A 282 11.27 6.36 4.23
C GLY A 282 12.52 6.02 5.00
N GLY A 283 13.69 6.10 4.33
CA GLY A 283 15.00 5.84 4.93
C GLY A 283 15.33 4.37 5.13
N ARG A 284 14.50 3.43 4.64
CA ARG A 284 14.75 1.99 4.79
C ARG A 284 16.07 1.55 4.14
N ASN A 285 16.51 2.23 3.09
CA ASN A 285 17.80 2.00 2.43
C ASN A 285 19.01 2.18 3.38
N LEU A 286 18.86 2.92 4.47
CA LEU A 286 19.92 3.09 5.47
C LEU A 286 20.17 1.83 6.29
N ASP A 287 19.14 0.98 6.48
CA ASP A 287 19.24 -0.25 7.27
C ASP A 287 18.25 -1.32 6.77
N ILE A 288 18.49 -1.83 5.56
CA ILE A 288 17.62 -2.85 4.96
C ILE A 288 17.52 -4.10 5.84
N ALA A 289 18.63 -4.52 6.45
CA ALA A 289 18.66 -5.72 7.29
C ALA A 289 17.84 -5.53 8.58
N GLY A 290 18.00 -4.41 9.29
CA GLY A 290 17.25 -4.11 10.51
C GLY A 290 15.76 -3.82 10.26
N GLU A 291 15.43 -3.34 9.06
CA GLU A 291 14.04 -3.10 8.66
C GLU A 291 13.39 -4.32 7.97
N THR A 292 14.11 -5.47 7.86
CA THR A 292 13.54 -6.75 7.40
C THR A 292 12.95 -7.50 8.61
N THR A 293 11.76 -7.10 9.01
CA THR A 293 11.08 -7.59 10.22
C THR A 293 9.57 -7.49 10.11
N THR A 294 8.86 -8.33 10.90
CA THR A 294 7.40 -8.23 11.12
C THR A 294 7.03 -7.47 12.38
N GLU A 295 8.02 -6.96 13.12
CA GLU A 295 7.81 -6.22 14.35
C GLU A 295 7.58 -4.73 14.06
N ASP A 296 6.50 -4.18 14.63
CA ASP A 296 6.28 -2.74 14.65
C ASP A 296 7.36 -2.05 15.51
N GLY A 297 7.74 -0.84 15.14
CA GLY A 297 8.71 -0.08 15.90
C GLY A 297 9.39 1.00 15.06
N ILE A 298 10.13 1.86 15.74
CA ILE A 298 10.95 2.91 15.14
C ILE A 298 12.40 2.75 15.59
N THR A 299 13.34 3.22 14.77
CA THR A 299 14.77 3.21 15.10
C THR A 299 15.33 4.62 15.04
N ASP A 300 16.24 4.94 15.93
CA ASP A 300 16.87 6.27 15.98
C ASP A 300 17.56 6.63 14.67
N ARG A 301 18.23 5.65 14.05
CA ARG A 301 18.92 5.82 12.76
C ARG A 301 18.01 6.37 11.68
N ILE A 302 16.84 5.75 11.50
CA ILE A 302 15.87 6.16 10.48
C ILE A 302 15.21 7.48 10.87
N GLN A 303 14.78 7.61 12.13
CA GLN A 303 14.08 8.81 12.60
C GLN A 303 14.97 10.05 12.55
N GLN A 304 16.24 9.95 12.91
CA GLN A 304 17.21 11.06 12.79
C GLN A 304 17.41 11.48 11.34
N ALA A 305 17.52 10.53 10.40
CA ALA A 305 17.63 10.83 8.97
C ALA A 305 16.39 11.55 8.43
N LEU A 306 15.19 11.13 8.85
CA LEU A 306 13.95 11.82 8.48
C LEU A 306 13.90 13.24 9.06
N GLU A 307 14.28 13.43 10.32
CA GLU A 307 14.33 14.77 10.92
C GLU A 307 15.39 15.66 10.25
N GLN A 308 16.53 15.09 9.86
CA GLN A 308 17.55 15.84 9.13
C GLN A 308 17.00 16.34 7.79
N LEU A 309 16.30 15.47 7.04
CA LEU A 309 15.65 15.85 5.78
C LEU A 309 14.61 16.96 5.98
N LEU A 310 13.84 16.92 7.09
CA LEU A 310 12.93 18.02 7.45
C LEU A 310 13.69 19.33 7.63
N ARG A 311 14.79 19.36 8.43
CA ARG A 311 15.54 20.57 8.76
C ARG A 311 16.30 21.16 7.59
N GLU A 312 16.86 20.31 6.73
CA GLU A 312 17.76 20.76 5.67
C GLU A 312 17.02 21.06 4.35
N VAL A 313 15.96 20.31 4.04
CA VAL A 313 15.34 20.35 2.72
C VAL A 313 13.89 20.83 2.77
N ILE A 314 13.07 20.23 3.64
CA ILE A 314 11.61 20.41 3.57
C ILE A 314 11.15 21.66 4.33
N LEU A 315 11.74 21.94 5.48
CA LEU A 315 11.37 23.03 6.41
C LEU A 315 12.62 23.80 6.90
N PRO A 316 13.51 24.28 6.02
CA PRO A 316 14.83 24.80 6.42
C PRO A 316 14.75 26.00 7.38
N ASP A 317 13.75 26.88 7.19
CA ASP A 317 13.61 28.11 7.95
C ASP A 317 12.44 28.06 8.96
N GLN A 318 11.88 26.86 9.21
CA GLN A 318 10.69 26.74 10.03
C GLN A 318 10.96 25.91 11.30
N ARG A 319 10.39 26.38 12.41
CA ARG A 319 10.37 25.61 13.65
C ARG A 319 9.24 24.58 13.56
N PHE A 320 9.54 23.35 13.91
CA PHE A 320 8.57 22.27 13.98
C PHE A 320 8.81 21.39 15.20
N THR A 321 7.79 20.67 15.59
CA THR A 321 7.86 19.56 16.54
C THR A 321 7.29 18.31 15.88
N ILE A 322 7.70 17.14 16.34
CA ILE A 322 7.14 15.87 15.86
C ILE A 322 5.94 15.52 16.72
N ALA A 323 4.77 15.44 16.09
CA ALA A 323 3.52 15.10 16.75
C ALA A 323 3.31 13.60 16.88
N GLN A 324 3.74 12.84 15.86
CA GLN A 324 3.53 11.39 15.80
C GLN A 324 4.67 10.68 15.07
N ARG A 325 4.92 9.41 15.46
CA ARG A 325 5.79 8.47 14.76
C ARG A 325 5.11 7.10 14.74
N TRP A 326 5.23 6.39 13.64
CA TRP A 326 4.72 5.02 13.52
C TRP A 326 5.49 4.24 12.48
N SER A 327 5.21 2.95 12.40
CA SER A 327 5.72 2.07 11.35
C SER A 327 4.61 1.23 10.75
N GLY A 328 4.86 0.63 9.59
CA GLY A 328 4.00 -0.35 8.96
C GLY A 328 4.81 -1.42 8.25
N ILE A 329 4.28 -2.65 8.21
CA ILE A 329 4.99 -3.78 7.61
C ILE A 329 4.46 -4.03 6.20
N MET A 330 5.33 -3.84 5.22
CA MET A 330 5.10 -4.15 3.80
C MET A 330 5.57 -5.56 3.48
N GLY A 331 5.15 -6.10 2.33
CA GLY A 331 5.65 -7.37 1.78
C GLY A 331 6.33 -7.13 0.44
N PHE A 332 7.61 -7.44 0.36
CA PHE A 332 8.41 -7.36 -0.87
C PHE A 332 8.77 -8.76 -1.37
N GLY A 333 9.20 -8.84 -2.62
CA GLY A 333 9.84 -10.04 -3.18
C GLY A 333 11.36 -9.90 -3.19
N SER A 334 12.08 -11.01 -3.11
CA SER A 334 13.53 -11.05 -3.27
C SER A 334 13.94 -10.90 -4.73
N ALA A 335 13.16 -11.46 -5.66
CA ALA A 335 13.46 -11.52 -7.09
C ALA A 335 12.56 -10.64 -7.96
N SER A 336 11.30 -10.38 -7.55
CA SER A 336 10.31 -9.68 -8.36
C SER A 336 9.48 -8.70 -7.54
N LYS A 337 9.10 -7.58 -8.18
CA LYS A 337 8.15 -6.61 -7.64
C LYS A 337 6.67 -7.02 -7.85
N SER A 338 6.39 -8.09 -8.59
CA SER A 338 5.02 -8.50 -8.92
C SER A 338 4.30 -9.09 -7.70
N PRO A 339 3.00 -8.85 -7.52
CA PRO A 339 2.20 -9.54 -6.51
C PRO A 339 2.23 -11.06 -6.69
N ILE A 340 1.92 -11.78 -5.62
CA ILE A 340 1.68 -13.23 -5.67
C ILE A 340 0.17 -13.43 -5.56
N ILE A 341 -0.43 -14.05 -6.59
CA ILE A 341 -1.83 -14.44 -6.62
C ILE A 341 -1.86 -15.88 -7.12
N VAL A 342 -1.93 -16.83 -6.18
CA VAL A 342 -1.82 -18.27 -6.50
C VAL A 342 -2.69 -19.11 -5.58
N ARG A 343 -3.11 -20.29 -6.04
CA ARG A 343 -3.59 -21.36 -5.17
C ARG A 343 -2.41 -22.15 -4.62
N VAL A 344 -2.39 -22.37 -3.33
CA VAL A 344 -1.41 -23.21 -2.65
C VAL A 344 -1.97 -24.59 -2.36
N SER A 345 -3.31 -24.74 -2.37
CA SER A 345 -4.03 -26.01 -2.42
C SER A 345 -5.35 -25.80 -3.19
N GLU A 346 -6.16 -26.86 -3.30
CA GLU A 346 -7.48 -26.76 -3.96
C GLU A 346 -8.38 -25.72 -3.28
N ARG A 347 -8.28 -25.55 -1.97
CA ARG A 347 -9.14 -24.67 -1.16
C ARG A 347 -8.47 -23.44 -0.61
N VAL A 348 -7.15 -23.30 -0.75
CA VAL A 348 -6.41 -22.18 -0.18
C VAL A 348 -5.76 -21.35 -1.28
N GLY A 349 -6.18 -20.09 -1.39
CA GLY A 349 -5.59 -19.06 -2.22
C GLY A 349 -4.75 -18.07 -1.42
N VAL A 350 -3.85 -17.38 -2.10
CA VAL A 350 -2.96 -16.35 -1.54
C VAL A 350 -2.96 -15.13 -2.44
N ALA A 351 -3.05 -13.93 -1.84
CA ALA A 351 -2.95 -12.65 -2.56
C ALA A 351 -2.15 -11.64 -1.71
N VAL A 352 -0.86 -11.53 -2.01
CA VAL A 352 0.12 -10.84 -1.16
C VAL A 352 1.26 -10.22 -1.98
N ARG A 353 2.23 -9.57 -1.33
CA ARG A 353 3.45 -9.02 -1.91
C ARG A 353 3.17 -7.81 -2.81
N LEU A 354 2.60 -6.76 -2.20
CA LEU A 354 2.25 -5.53 -2.92
C LEU A 354 3.37 -4.50 -2.96
N GLY A 355 4.51 -4.78 -2.32
CA GLY A 355 5.59 -3.81 -2.15
C GLY A 355 5.11 -2.56 -1.44
N GLY A 356 5.55 -1.39 -1.89
CA GLY A 356 5.07 -0.07 -1.42
C GLY A 356 3.80 0.43 -2.13
N MET A 357 3.24 -0.32 -3.10
CA MET A 357 2.23 0.17 -4.04
C MET A 357 0.81 -0.35 -3.78
N GLY A 358 0.51 -0.81 -2.56
CA GLY A 358 -0.76 -1.43 -2.21
C GLY A 358 -2.01 -0.56 -2.47
N VAL A 359 -1.90 0.76 -2.35
CA VAL A 359 -2.99 1.70 -2.69
C VAL A 359 -3.32 1.64 -4.18
N ALA A 360 -2.31 1.60 -5.03
CA ALA A 360 -2.48 1.61 -6.47
C ALA A 360 -2.99 0.28 -7.03
N ILE A 361 -2.41 -0.84 -6.58
CA ILE A 361 -2.69 -2.15 -7.19
C ILE A 361 -3.64 -3.04 -6.38
N GLY A 362 -3.92 -2.69 -5.12
CA GLY A 362 -4.63 -3.58 -4.19
C GLY A 362 -6.01 -4.02 -4.65
N ILE A 363 -6.78 -3.12 -5.27
CA ILE A 363 -8.11 -3.43 -5.81
C ILE A 363 -8.06 -4.43 -6.97
N ARG A 364 -7.05 -4.33 -7.85
CA ARG A 364 -6.88 -5.24 -9.00
C ARG A 364 -6.41 -6.62 -8.55
N VAL A 365 -5.42 -6.66 -7.66
CA VAL A 365 -4.96 -7.89 -6.99
C VAL A 365 -6.12 -8.60 -6.29
N ALA A 366 -6.98 -7.84 -5.62
CA ALA A 366 -8.16 -8.37 -4.94
C ALA A 366 -9.20 -8.93 -5.91
N ARG A 367 -9.41 -8.29 -7.07
CA ARG A 367 -10.33 -8.77 -8.11
C ARG A 367 -9.85 -10.11 -8.67
N GLU A 368 -8.57 -10.20 -9.06
CA GLU A 368 -7.98 -11.43 -9.56
C GLU A 368 -8.02 -12.57 -8.51
N ALA A 369 -7.74 -12.23 -7.24
CA ALA A 369 -7.86 -13.18 -6.14
C ALA A 369 -9.29 -13.67 -5.95
N ALA A 370 -10.30 -12.79 -6.02
CA ALA A 370 -11.70 -13.19 -5.94
C ALA A 370 -12.09 -14.13 -7.10
N GLU A 371 -11.68 -13.81 -8.33
CA GLU A 371 -11.91 -14.67 -9.51
C GLU A 371 -11.21 -16.03 -9.38
N MET A 372 -10.00 -16.06 -8.85
CA MET A 372 -9.29 -17.31 -8.56
C MET A 372 -10.07 -18.19 -7.57
N MET A 373 -10.69 -17.60 -6.54
CA MET A 373 -11.45 -18.36 -5.53
C MET A 373 -12.81 -18.87 -6.01
N GLN A 374 -13.28 -18.48 -7.17
CA GLN A 374 -14.53 -18.96 -7.77
C GLN A 374 -14.40 -20.30 -8.54
N ARG A 375 -13.19 -20.64 -8.95
CA ARG A 375 -12.86 -21.85 -9.72
C ARG A 375 -12.60 -23.02 -8.78
#